data_6d61035379e5515c2ef26f24d9429b60
#
_entry.id   6d61035379e5515c2ef26f24d9429b60
#
_cell.length_a   1.000
_cell.length_b   1.000
_cell.length_c   1.000
_cell.angle_alpha   90.00
_cell.angle_beta   90.00
_cell.angle_gamma   90.00
#
_symmetry.space_group_name_H-M   'P 1'
#
loop_
_entity.id
_entity.type
_entity.pdbx_description
1 polymer ?
#
loop_
_entity_poly.entity_id
_entity_poly.type
_entity_poly.pdbx_seq_one_letter_code
_entity_poly.pdbx_strand_id
1 'polypeptide(L)'
;PVGSENGSYATDNREKLFRLLAGRPNLYSVAGHTHTTDHVYFDEKDGFSGPGTFHHHVLAAVSGSWWRGPFDERGVAIGDQRDGTPKGYHVLEVEGTGMAVRYKGSGRPVGEQMRIMFDVAHHGLRPDGIRDYKEGVLLDGRMSSDEVAAASILVNLFDGGPKSKVSYKVGDGQYRPMKRVLRKDPFIVEQFNRHRESKKSWVEARPSTHLFEADLDDTLGAGTYTVTVRAVDEFGRVHHGHTVLEIFGGMAGSEAGMAYP
;
A
#
# COMPACT_ATOMS: atom_id res chain seq x y z
N PRO A 1 1.67 -15.03 12.92
CA PRO A 1 2.35 -15.30 11.64
C PRO A 1 3.59 -16.17 11.80
N VAL A 2 3.97 -16.92 10.76
CA VAL A 2 5.23 -17.66 10.69
C VAL A 2 6.41 -16.67 10.51
N GLY A 3 6.13 -15.53 9.94
CA GLY A 3 7.01 -14.39 9.78
C GLY A 3 6.31 -13.25 9.06
N SER A 4 7.00 -12.15 8.88
CA SER A 4 6.57 -11.01 8.08
C SER A 4 7.77 -10.38 7.39
N GLU A 5 7.58 -9.74 6.25
CA GLU A 5 8.66 -9.09 5.50
C GLU A 5 9.30 -7.93 6.30
N ASN A 6 8.52 -7.26 7.13
CA ASN A 6 9.00 -6.19 8.00
C ASN A 6 9.63 -6.69 9.32
N GLY A 7 9.82 -8.02 9.49
CA GLY A 7 10.50 -8.62 10.63
C GLY A 7 9.76 -8.62 11.97
N SER A 8 8.50 -8.12 12.00
CA SER A 8 7.85 -7.77 13.27
C SER A 8 7.23 -8.93 14.03
N TYR A 9 6.94 -10.06 13.40
CA TYR A 9 6.25 -11.18 14.05
C TYR A 9 6.66 -12.50 13.44
N ALA A 10 7.39 -13.30 14.20
CA ALA A 10 7.76 -14.64 13.80
C ALA A 10 7.45 -15.64 14.92
N THR A 11 7.06 -16.83 14.54
CA THR A 11 6.91 -17.95 15.50
C THR A 11 8.28 -18.41 15.97
N ASP A 12 8.51 -18.49 17.27
CA ASP A 12 9.82 -18.82 17.87
C ASP A 12 10.38 -20.15 17.39
N ASN A 13 9.50 -21.14 17.12
CA ASN A 13 9.88 -22.46 16.67
C ASN A 13 9.69 -22.67 15.15
N ARG A 14 9.79 -21.60 14.36
CA ARG A 14 9.62 -21.60 12.91
C ARG A 14 10.44 -22.69 12.20
N GLU A 15 11.68 -22.86 12.59
CA GLU A 15 12.56 -23.89 12.00
C GLU A 15 12.04 -25.31 12.20
N LYS A 16 11.42 -25.61 13.35
CA LYS A 16 10.79 -26.91 13.59
C LYS A 16 9.60 -27.11 12.65
N LEU A 17 8.79 -26.07 12.44
CA LEU A 17 7.69 -26.10 11.48
C LEU A 17 8.22 -26.35 10.06
N PHE A 18 9.25 -25.65 9.65
CA PHE A 18 9.86 -25.81 8.32
C PHE A 18 10.37 -27.23 8.08
N ARG A 19 11.06 -27.84 9.06
CA ARG A 19 11.49 -29.24 8.95
C ARG A 19 10.32 -30.22 8.80
N LEU A 20 9.20 -30.00 9.48
CA LEU A 20 8.00 -30.82 9.36
C LEU A 20 7.30 -30.69 8.01
N LEU A 21 7.43 -29.54 7.37
CA LEU A 21 6.78 -29.22 6.11
C LEU A 21 7.66 -29.49 4.89
N ALA A 22 8.98 -29.61 5.04
CA ALA A 22 9.94 -29.67 3.93
C ALA A 22 9.68 -30.78 2.90
N GLY A 23 9.09 -31.89 3.30
CA GLY A 23 8.71 -33.01 2.41
C GLY A 23 7.30 -32.89 1.79
N ARG A 24 6.59 -31.79 2.01
CA ARG A 24 5.21 -31.63 1.54
C ARG A 24 5.18 -30.73 0.30
N PRO A 25 4.49 -31.13 -0.79
CA PRO A 25 4.23 -30.26 -1.93
C PRO A 25 3.04 -29.32 -1.65
N ASN A 26 2.88 -28.30 -2.49
CA ASN A 26 1.73 -27.41 -2.54
C ASN A 26 1.41 -26.71 -1.19
N LEU A 27 2.45 -26.22 -0.54
CA LEU A 27 2.32 -25.54 0.73
C LEU A 27 1.84 -24.10 0.57
N TYR A 28 0.81 -23.76 1.33
CA TYR A 28 0.35 -22.40 1.50
C TYR A 28 -0.13 -22.21 2.93
N SER A 29 0.25 -21.12 3.55
CA SER A 29 -0.24 -20.81 4.90
C SER A 29 -0.84 -19.41 4.97
N VAL A 30 -1.82 -19.27 5.83
CA VAL A 30 -2.49 -18.00 6.11
C VAL A 30 -2.37 -17.66 7.58
N ALA A 31 -2.28 -16.37 7.85
CA ALA A 31 -2.28 -15.83 9.21
C ALA A 31 -2.98 -14.47 9.25
N GLY A 32 -3.25 -13.99 10.45
CA GLY A 32 -3.70 -12.64 10.74
C GLY A 32 -2.85 -12.03 11.84
N HIS A 33 -3.47 -11.29 12.77
CA HIS A 33 -2.90 -10.71 13.98
C HIS A 33 -2.23 -9.35 13.82
N THR A 34 -1.46 -9.14 12.76
CA THR A 34 -0.67 -7.90 12.57
C THR A 34 -1.51 -6.68 12.21
N HIS A 35 -2.71 -6.90 11.68
CA HIS A 35 -3.55 -5.88 11.06
C HIS A 35 -2.82 -5.14 9.93
N THR A 36 -2.13 -5.95 9.13
CA THR A 36 -1.46 -5.61 7.88
C THR A 36 -1.67 -6.75 6.89
N THR A 37 -1.48 -6.51 5.62
CA THR A 37 -1.43 -7.54 4.58
C THR A 37 0.03 -7.78 4.19
N ASP A 38 0.43 -9.05 4.02
CA ASP A 38 1.82 -9.35 3.70
C ASP A 38 1.96 -10.70 2.98
N HIS A 39 2.80 -10.77 1.95
CA HIS A 39 3.17 -11.99 1.25
C HIS A 39 4.63 -12.32 1.50
N VAL A 40 4.90 -13.42 2.18
CA VAL A 40 6.24 -13.89 2.48
C VAL A 40 6.50 -15.21 1.79
N TYR A 41 7.63 -15.34 1.12
CA TYR A 41 8.06 -16.54 0.42
C TYR A 41 9.34 -17.04 1.07
N PHE A 42 9.20 -18.01 1.97
CA PHE A 42 10.34 -18.63 2.65
C PHE A 42 11.07 -19.59 1.73
N ASP A 43 12.38 -19.49 1.69
CA ASP A 43 13.29 -20.35 0.94
C ASP A 43 14.42 -20.90 1.83
N GLU A 44 15.46 -21.45 1.23
CA GLU A 44 16.63 -21.99 1.95
C GLU A 44 17.33 -20.95 2.80
N LYS A 45 17.34 -19.67 2.40
CA LYS A 45 17.95 -18.58 3.17
C LYS A 45 17.20 -18.31 4.47
N ASP A 46 15.91 -18.59 4.47
CA ASP A 46 15.03 -18.48 5.64
C ASP A 46 15.00 -19.74 6.50
N GLY A 47 15.69 -20.82 6.05
CA GLY A 47 15.74 -22.12 6.69
C GLY A 47 14.67 -23.10 6.22
N PHE A 48 13.92 -22.81 5.14
CA PHE A 48 12.98 -23.72 4.54
C PHE A 48 13.67 -24.55 3.43
N SER A 49 13.87 -25.85 3.66
CA SER A 49 14.58 -26.77 2.76
C SER A 49 13.65 -27.61 1.87
N GLY A 50 12.39 -27.25 1.76
CA GLY A 50 11.43 -27.92 0.88
C GLY A 50 11.59 -27.52 -0.59
N PRO A 51 10.89 -28.20 -1.52
CA PRO A 51 10.93 -27.86 -2.93
C PRO A 51 10.27 -26.51 -3.20
N GLY A 52 10.98 -25.59 -3.82
CA GLY A 52 10.50 -24.25 -4.15
C GLY A 52 10.45 -23.31 -2.94
N THR A 53 9.41 -22.50 -2.86
CA THR A 53 9.20 -21.56 -1.75
C THR A 53 7.95 -21.92 -0.96
N PHE A 54 7.98 -21.70 0.33
CA PHE A 54 6.81 -21.79 1.19
C PHE A 54 6.12 -20.43 1.26
N HIS A 55 4.98 -20.30 0.61
CA HIS A 55 4.20 -19.05 0.59
C HIS A 55 3.38 -18.92 1.87
N HIS A 56 3.67 -17.87 2.63
CA HIS A 56 2.94 -17.46 3.82
C HIS A 56 2.25 -16.12 3.54
N HIS A 57 0.93 -16.08 3.74
CA HIS A 57 0.10 -14.91 3.46
C HIS A 57 -0.54 -14.40 4.76
N VAL A 58 -0.23 -13.19 5.15
CA VAL A 58 -0.87 -12.48 6.24
C VAL A 58 -2.07 -11.73 5.68
N LEU A 59 -3.26 -12.10 6.13
CA LEU A 59 -4.52 -11.65 5.58
C LEU A 59 -5.04 -10.38 6.23
N ALA A 60 -5.76 -9.58 5.46
CA ALA A 60 -6.47 -8.41 5.94
C ALA A 60 -7.47 -8.76 7.06
N ALA A 61 -7.53 -7.93 8.08
CA ALA A 61 -8.51 -8.05 9.14
C ALA A 61 -9.86 -7.47 8.71
N VAL A 62 -10.93 -8.25 8.84
CA VAL A 62 -12.31 -7.81 8.51
C VAL A 62 -12.73 -6.60 9.34
N SER A 63 -12.29 -6.53 10.60
CA SER A 63 -12.55 -5.40 11.50
C SER A 63 -11.64 -4.19 11.26
N GLY A 64 -10.62 -4.32 10.40
CA GLY A 64 -9.57 -3.33 10.25
C GLY A 64 -8.66 -3.25 11.47
N SER A 65 -8.26 -2.04 11.87
CA SER A 65 -7.43 -1.82 13.05
C SER A 65 -8.22 -1.24 14.23
N TRP A 66 -7.58 -0.98 15.37
CA TRP A 66 -8.22 -0.52 16.63
C TRP A 66 -8.44 1.00 16.64
N TRP A 67 -9.18 1.50 15.65
CA TRP A 67 -9.56 2.90 15.53
C TRP A 67 -10.88 3.04 14.78
N ARG A 68 -11.50 4.22 14.88
CA ARG A 68 -12.66 4.61 14.08
C ARG A 68 -12.33 5.90 13.35
N GLY A 69 -12.29 5.83 12.04
CA GLY A 69 -12.26 7.00 11.18
C GLY A 69 -13.64 7.62 11.00
N PRO A 70 -13.77 8.55 10.06
CA PRO A 70 -15.07 9.09 9.67
C PRO A 70 -16.00 7.97 9.18
N PHE A 71 -17.28 8.22 9.21
CA PHE A 71 -18.24 7.33 8.60
C PHE A 71 -18.27 7.55 7.09
N ASP A 72 -18.37 6.46 6.34
CA ASP A 72 -18.63 6.52 4.91
C ASP A 72 -20.12 6.85 4.64
N GLU A 73 -20.49 6.97 3.36
CA GLU A 73 -21.86 7.26 2.92
C GLU A 73 -22.91 6.24 3.37
N ARG A 74 -22.50 5.09 3.84
CA ARG A 74 -23.36 4.01 4.37
C ARG A 74 -23.46 4.02 5.89
N GLY A 75 -22.80 4.96 6.55
CA GLY A 75 -22.73 5.02 8.00
C GLY A 75 -21.80 3.95 8.61
N VAL A 76 -20.87 3.39 7.82
CA VAL A 76 -19.86 2.43 8.30
C VAL A 76 -18.56 3.16 8.57
N ALA A 77 -18.07 3.08 9.80
CA ALA A 77 -16.81 3.72 10.16
C ALA A 77 -15.64 3.14 9.36
N ILE A 78 -14.81 4.03 8.80
CA ILE A 78 -13.53 3.64 8.23
C ILE A 78 -12.67 3.07 9.36
N GLY A 79 -12.05 1.93 9.10
CA GLY A 79 -11.21 1.23 10.06
C GLY A 79 -10.04 0.55 9.37
N ASP A 80 -9.43 1.24 8.38
CA ASP A 80 -8.38 0.68 7.56
C ASP A 80 -7.22 0.16 8.41
N GLN A 81 -6.46 -0.77 7.87
CA GLN A 81 -5.38 -1.44 8.55
C GLN A 81 -4.16 -0.54 8.71
N ARG A 82 -3.18 -1.00 9.49
CA ARG A 82 -1.99 -0.22 9.85
C ARG A 82 -1.05 0.06 8.68
N ASP A 83 -1.18 -0.68 7.58
CA ASP A 83 -0.44 -0.55 6.31
C ASP A 83 -1.22 0.22 5.23
N GLY A 84 -2.42 0.74 5.59
CA GLY A 84 -3.28 1.46 4.67
C GLY A 84 -4.23 0.59 3.85
N THR A 85 -4.15 -0.74 3.97
CA THR A 85 -5.14 -1.63 3.34
C THR A 85 -6.52 -1.41 3.98
N PRO A 86 -7.60 -1.24 3.21
CA PRO A 86 -8.93 -1.18 3.78
C PRO A 86 -9.26 -2.44 4.59
N LYS A 87 -10.12 -2.31 5.59
CA LYS A 87 -10.69 -3.49 6.26
C LYS A 87 -11.35 -4.39 5.23
N GLY A 88 -11.14 -5.68 5.31
CA GLY A 88 -11.60 -6.59 4.28
C GLY A 88 -11.38 -8.05 4.62
N TYR A 89 -11.64 -8.89 3.64
CA TYR A 89 -11.49 -10.34 3.74
C TYR A 89 -10.93 -10.91 2.46
N HIS A 90 -10.46 -12.13 2.55
CA HIS A 90 -9.97 -12.86 1.39
C HIS A 90 -10.89 -14.04 1.06
N VAL A 91 -11.07 -14.29 -0.21
CA VAL A 91 -11.73 -15.48 -0.72
C VAL A 91 -10.66 -16.39 -1.30
N LEU A 92 -10.52 -17.57 -0.72
CA LEU A 92 -9.60 -18.61 -1.14
C LEU A 92 -10.37 -19.64 -1.97
N GLU A 93 -9.95 -19.82 -3.22
CA GLU A 93 -10.48 -20.82 -4.13
C GLU A 93 -9.41 -21.90 -4.33
N VAL A 94 -9.78 -23.17 -4.11
CA VAL A 94 -8.88 -24.31 -4.26
C VAL A 94 -9.49 -25.28 -5.26
N GLU A 95 -8.77 -25.59 -6.33
CA GLU A 95 -9.15 -26.57 -7.35
C GLU A 95 -8.00 -27.53 -7.59
N GLY A 96 -8.15 -28.77 -7.12
CA GLY A 96 -7.06 -29.75 -7.13
C GLY A 96 -5.86 -29.25 -6.33
N THR A 97 -4.72 -29.03 -6.99
CA THR A 97 -3.52 -28.42 -6.42
C THR A 97 -3.38 -26.92 -6.74
N GLY A 98 -4.30 -26.39 -7.54
CA GLY A 98 -4.36 -24.98 -7.87
C GLY A 98 -5.04 -24.16 -6.75
N MET A 99 -4.56 -22.95 -6.56
CA MET A 99 -5.09 -22.04 -5.56
C MET A 99 -5.09 -20.61 -6.08
N ALA A 100 -6.18 -19.90 -5.82
CA ALA A 100 -6.29 -18.48 -6.06
C ALA A 100 -6.86 -17.77 -4.83
N VAL A 101 -6.32 -16.60 -4.53
CA VAL A 101 -6.79 -15.78 -3.41
C VAL A 101 -7.24 -14.43 -3.96
N ARG A 102 -8.37 -13.93 -3.49
CA ARG A 102 -8.88 -12.61 -3.87
C ARG A 102 -9.18 -11.80 -2.62
N TYR A 103 -8.58 -10.64 -2.54
CA TYR A 103 -8.93 -9.65 -1.53
C TYR A 103 -10.25 -8.97 -1.89
N LYS A 104 -11.03 -8.65 -0.87
CA LYS A 104 -12.28 -7.89 -0.96
C LYS A 104 -12.38 -6.90 0.19
N GLY A 105 -12.27 -5.61 -0.12
CA GLY A 105 -12.52 -4.55 0.85
C GLY A 105 -13.98 -4.56 1.31
N SER A 106 -14.22 -4.53 2.62
CA SER A 106 -15.56 -4.51 3.21
C SER A 106 -16.32 -3.27 2.76
N GLY A 107 -17.46 -3.50 2.08
CA GLY A 107 -18.30 -2.45 1.54
C GLY A 107 -17.75 -1.71 0.32
N ARG A 108 -16.61 -2.09 -0.22
CA ARG A 108 -16.03 -1.51 -1.43
C ARG A 108 -16.37 -2.34 -2.66
N PRO A 109 -16.37 -1.75 -3.88
CA PRO A 109 -16.48 -2.54 -5.11
C PRO A 109 -15.40 -3.61 -5.21
N VAL A 110 -15.72 -4.76 -5.84
CA VAL A 110 -14.75 -5.86 -5.99
C VAL A 110 -13.53 -5.46 -6.83
N GLY A 111 -13.70 -4.52 -7.75
CA GLY A 111 -12.62 -4.00 -8.59
C GLY A 111 -11.73 -2.96 -7.91
N GLU A 112 -12.08 -2.48 -6.73
CA GLU A 112 -11.27 -1.54 -5.97
C GLU A 112 -10.17 -2.27 -5.22
N GLN A 113 -9.02 -2.41 -5.87
CA GLN A 113 -7.88 -3.20 -5.39
C GLN A 113 -6.67 -2.35 -5.05
N MET A 114 -6.74 -1.03 -5.21
CA MET A 114 -5.63 -0.13 -4.96
C MET A 114 -6.09 1.26 -4.56
N ARG A 115 -5.20 1.99 -3.87
CA ARG A 115 -5.27 3.43 -3.65
C ARG A 115 -4.11 4.09 -4.40
N ILE A 116 -4.42 5.09 -5.20
CA ILE A 116 -3.43 5.91 -5.92
C ILE A 116 -3.30 7.23 -5.17
N MET A 117 -2.07 7.61 -4.89
CA MET A 117 -1.73 8.81 -4.11
C MET A 117 -0.59 9.55 -4.78
N PHE A 118 -0.43 10.81 -4.42
CA PHE A 118 0.72 11.61 -4.79
C PHE A 118 1.41 12.13 -3.52
N ASP A 119 2.72 12.13 -3.53
CA ASP A 119 3.55 12.56 -2.43
C ASP A 119 4.58 13.55 -2.95
N VAL A 120 4.67 14.71 -2.34
CA VAL A 120 5.77 15.63 -2.61
C VAL A 120 6.92 15.26 -1.67
N ALA A 121 8.11 15.05 -2.22
CA ALA A 121 9.28 14.65 -1.47
C ALA A 121 9.60 15.66 -0.37
N HIS A 122 9.21 15.38 0.85
CA HIS A 122 9.63 16.16 2.00
C HIS A 122 11.05 15.76 2.41
N HIS A 123 11.93 16.75 2.53
CA HIS A 123 13.28 16.60 3.06
C HIS A 123 13.23 16.02 4.47
N GLY A 124 13.53 14.75 4.62
CA GLY A 124 13.56 14.08 5.91
C GLY A 124 13.37 12.57 5.79
N LEU A 125 14.29 11.88 5.12
CA LEU A 125 14.47 10.46 5.34
C LEU A 125 14.93 10.27 6.80
N ARG A 126 14.17 9.48 7.58
CA ARG A 126 14.69 8.98 8.85
C ARG A 126 15.88 8.06 8.57
N PRO A 127 16.81 7.91 9.55
CA PRO A 127 17.94 6.99 9.41
C PRO A 127 17.55 5.54 9.11
N ASP A 128 16.32 5.14 9.42
CA ASP A 128 15.75 3.81 9.12
C ASP A 128 15.15 3.70 7.71
N GLY A 129 15.28 4.73 6.88
CA GLY A 129 14.74 4.76 5.52
C GLY A 129 13.22 4.95 5.44
N ILE A 130 12.54 5.10 6.56
CA ILE A 130 11.10 5.33 6.61
C ILE A 130 10.83 6.83 6.50
N ARG A 131 10.13 7.24 5.47
CA ARG A 131 9.68 8.63 5.32
C ARG A 131 8.59 8.92 6.35
N ASP A 132 8.82 9.92 7.20
CA ASP A 132 7.76 10.50 8.03
C ASP A 132 6.99 11.53 7.19
N TYR A 133 5.70 11.30 7.07
CA TYR A 133 4.82 12.29 6.47
C TYR A 133 4.47 13.35 7.52
N LYS A 134 4.94 14.57 7.27
CA LYS A 134 4.48 15.77 7.97
C LYS A 134 3.19 16.26 7.35
N GLU A 135 2.51 17.19 8.03
CA GLU A 135 1.35 17.88 7.48
C GLU A 135 1.65 18.40 6.08
N GLY A 136 0.76 18.13 5.13
CA GLY A 136 0.87 18.62 3.76
C GLY A 136 1.15 17.57 2.69
N VAL A 137 1.12 16.28 3.02
CA VAL A 137 1.15 15.23 1.99
C VAL A 137 -0.02 15.41 1.03
N LEU A 138 0.31 15.47 -0.24
CA LEU A 138 -0.67 15.68 -1.29
C LEU A 138 -1.41 14.37 -1.57
N LEU A 139 -2.62 14.23 -1.06
CA LEU A 139 -3.45 13.03 -1.25
C LEU A 139 -4.55 13.22 -2.29
N ASP A 140 -4.85 14.46 -2.68
CA ASP A 140 -5.97 14.83 -3.55
C ASP A 140 -5.62 14.96 -5.03
N GLY A 141 -4.35 14.77 -5.38
CA GLY A 141 -3.89 14.85 -6.77
C GLY A 141 -3.76 16.26 -7.32
N ARG A 142 -3.58 17.28 -6.46
CA ARG A 142 -3.35 18.67 -6.87
C ARG A 142 -1.95 19.12 -6.46
N MET A 143 -1.23 19.75 -7.37
CA MET A 143 0.10 20.30 -7.09
C MET A 143 0.43 21.47 -8.02
N SER A 144 1.36 22.31 -7.59
CA SER A 144 1.93 23.36 -8.45
C SER A 144 2.95 22.75 -9.43
N SER A 145 3.20 23.43 -10.53
CA SER A 145 4.25 23.03 -11.49
C SER A 145 5.64 22.95 -10.86
N ASP A 146 5.91 23.74 -9.84
CA ASP A 146 7.19 23.74 -9.12
C ASP A 146 7.37 22.49 -8.23
N GLU A 147 6.28 21.83 -7.85
CA GLU A 147 6.31 20.62 -7.02
C GLU A 147 6.46 19.34 -7.85
N VAL A 148 6.14 19.37 -9.15
CA VAL A 148 6.10 18.17 -10.01
C VAL A 148 7.43 17.43 -10.01
N ALA A 149 8.55 18.14 -10.12
CA ALA A 149 9.90 17.54 -10.14
C ALA A 149 10.26 16.82 -8.82
N ALA A 150 9.62 17.19 -7.72
CA ALA A 150 9.82 16.55 -6.40
C ALA A 150 8.70 15.56 -6.06
N ALA A 151 7.70 15.41 -6.93
CA ALA A 151 6.52 14.61 -6.66
C ALA A 151 6.71 13.15 -7.12
N SER A 152 6.19 12.26 -6.32
CA SER A 152 6.11 10.83 -6.63
C SER A 152 4.65 10.39 -6.69
N ILE A 153 4.35 9.45 -7.56
CA ILE A 153 3.12 8.67 -7.53
C ILE A 153 3.33 7.43 -6.67
N LEU A 154 2.36 7.17 -5.79
CA LEU A 154 2.31 6.01 -4.92
C LEU A 154 1.06 5.19 -5.18
N VAL A 155 1.22 3.89 -5.18
CA VAL A 155 0.12 2.95 -5.29
C VAL A 155 0.19 1.96 -4.14
N ASN A 156 -0.82 1.97 -3.28
CA ASN A 156 -1.04 0.89 -2.33
C ASN A 156 -1.90 -0.18 -3.01
N LEU A 157 -1.29 -1.27 -3.44
CA LEU A 157 -1.99 -2.43 -4.00
C LEU A 157 -2.41 -3.33 -2.84
N PHE A 158 -3.68 -3.34 -2.49
CA PHE A 158 -4.20 -3.83 -1.21
C PHE A 158 -3.84 -5.28 -0.84
N ASP A 159 -3.59 -6.13 -1.82
CA ASP A 159 -3.12 -7.51 -1.64
C ASP A 159 -1.90 -7.76 -2.53
N GLY A 160 -1.03 -6.76 -2.64
CA GLY A 160 0.21 -6.86 -3.38
C GLY A 160 1.35 -7.42 -2.55
N GLY A 161 2.47 -7.70 -3.21
CA GLY A 161 3.67 -8.23 -2.57
C GLY A 161 4.86 -8.28 -3.51
N PRO A 162 5.87 -9.12 -3.20
CA PRO A 162 7.15 -9.13 -3.93
C PRO A 162 7.06 -9.59 -5.39
N LYS A 163 6.03 -10.36 -5.77
CA LYS A 163 5.84 -10.81 -7.16
C LYS A 163 4.93 -9.89 -7.97
N SER A 164 4.27 -8.94 -7.31
CA SER A 164 3.38 -7.99 -7.96
C SER A 164 4.17 -7.03 -8.86
N LYS A 165 3.53 -6.62 -9.96
CA LYS A 165 4.10 -5.65 -10.91
C LYS A 165 3.13 -4.52 -11.10
N VAL A 166 3.57 -3.30 -10.86
CA VAL A 166 2.75 -2.10 -10.99
C VAL A 166 3.39 -1.16 -11.98
N SER A 167 2.57 -0.53 -12.80
CA SER A 167 2.98 0.50 -13.75
C SER A 167 1.90 1.58 -13.85
N TYR A 168 2.29 2.79 -14.19
CA TYR A 168 1.39 3.91 -14.38
C TYR A 168 1.65 4.62 -15.70
N LYS A 169 0.67 5.37 -16.17
CA LYS A 169 0.80 6.32 -17.26
C LYS A 169 -0.02 7.57 -16.97
N VAL A 170 0.38 8.69 -17.57
CA VAL A 170 -0.32 9.97 -17.52
C VAL A 170 -0.89 10.26 -18.91
N GLY A 171 -2.19 10.52 -18.99
CA GLY A 171 -2.90 10.72 -20.23
C GLY A 171 -2.68 9.58 -21.23
N ASP A 172 -2.32 9.93 -22.46
CA ASP A 172 -2.01 8.97 -23.53
C ASP A 172 -0.55 8.50 -23.57
N GLY A 173 0.23 8.83 -22.52
CA GLY A 173 1.63 8.46 -22.41
C GLY A 173 1.85 6.95 -22.29
N GLN A 174 3.13 6.54 -22.30
CA GLN A 174 3.52 5.15 -22.14
C GLN A 174 3.50 4.73 -20.66
N TYR A 175 3.22 3.43 -20.42
CA TYR A 175 3.32 2.87 -19.07
C TYR A 175 4.78 2.88 -18.58
N ARG A 176 4.98 3.42 -17.38
CA ARG A 176 6.25 3.44 -16.66
C ARG A 176 6.17 2.46 -15.47
N PRO A 177 7.18 1.63 -15.24
CA PRO A 177 7.19 0.71 -14.10
C PRO A 177 7.33 1.47 -12.79
N MET A 178 6.73 0.92 -11.73
CA MET A 178 6.86 1.40 -10.37
C MET A 178 7.69 0.43 -9.54
N LYS A 179 8.45 0.93 -8.57
CA LYS A 179 9.25 0.12 -7.65
C LYS A 179 8.46 -0.16 -6.38
N ARG A 180 8.48 -1.41 -5.91
CA ARG A 180 7.97 -1.75 -4.59
C ARG A 180 8.89 -1.15 -3.53
N VAL A 181 8.29 -0.49 -2.54
CA VAL A 181 9.00 0.19 -1.46
C VAL A 181 8.43 -0.22 -0.10
N LEU A 182 9.30 -0.27 0.89
CA LEU A 182 8.91 -0.54 2.27
C LEU A 182 8.85 0.79 3.03
N ARG A 183 7.64 1.35 3.15
CA ARG A 183 7.40 2.61 3.86
C ARG A 183 5.98 2.67 4.39
N LYS A 184 5.71 3.58 5.33
CA LYS A 184 4.35 3.83 5.79
C LYS A 184 3.51 4.42 4.67
N ASP A 185 2.29 3.93 4.52
CA ASP A 185 1.31 4.51 3.63
C ASP A 185 0.89 5.91 4.13
N PRO A 186 1.01 6.98 3.32
CA PRO A 186 0.72 8.34 3.76
C PRO A 186 -0.75 8.55 4.13
N PHE A 187 -1.67 7.86 3.46
CA PHE A 187 -3.08 7.93 3.79
C PHE A 187 -3.35 7.48 5.22
N ILE A 188 -2.85 6.31 5.63
CA ILE A 188 -3.12 5.81 6.99
C ILE A 188 -2.39 6.64 8.05
N VAL A 189 -1.21 7.18 7.75
CA VAL A 189 -0.50 8.12 8.63
C VAL A 189 -1.36 9.34 8.89
N GLU A 190 -1.90 9.94 7.83
CA GLU A 190 -2.77 11.11 7.93
C GLU A 190 -4.06 10.78 8.69
N GLN A 191 -4.72 9.68 8.35
CA GLN A 191 -5.95 9.27 9.05
C GLN A 191 -5.71 9.07 10.55
N PHE A 192 -4.62 8.42 10.94
CA PHE A 192 -4.28 8.23 12.34
C PHE A 192 -3.95 9.54 13.06
N ASN A 193 -3.36 10.50 12.37
CA ASN A 193 -3.08 11.83 12.90
C ASN A 193 -4.35 12.65 13.09
N ARG A 194 -5.27 12.62 12.10
CA ARG A 194 -6.56 13.35 12.18
C ARG A 194 -7.50 12.77 13.23
N HIS A 195 -7.45 11.46 13.45
CA HIS A 195 -8.42 10.74 14.31
C HIS A 195 -7.75 10.15 15.56
N ARG A 196 -6.83 10.90 16.17
CA ARG A 196 -6.08 10.46 17.37
C ARG A 196 -6.98 10.02 18.50
N GLU A 197 -8.08 10.76 18.74
CA GLU A 197 -9.00 10.53 19.84
C GLU A 197 -9.84 9.26 19.69
N SER A 198 -10.02 8.80 18.44
CA SER A 198 -10.78 7.58 18.15
C SER A 198 -9.89 6.36 17.94
N LYS A 199 -8.60 6.51 18.17
CA LYS A 199 -7.56 5.49 17.99
C LYS A 199 -7.02 5.04 19.36
N LYS A 200 -6.80 3.74 19.56
CA LYS A 200 -6.05 3.27 20.73
C LYS A 200 -4.62 3.84 20.69
N SER A 201 -4.10 4.28 21.82
CA SER A 201 -2.81 4.99 21.92
C SER A 201 -1.62 4.22 21.34
N TRP A 202 -1.66 2.91 21.39
CA TRP A 202 -0.60 2.01 20.90
C TRP A 202 -0.73 1.65 19.41
N VAL A 203 -1.82 2.06 18.73
CA VAL A 203 -2.00 1.80 17.29
C VAL A 203 -1.22 2.84 16.50
N GLU A 204 -0.34 2.38 15.64
CA GLU A 204 0.49 3.21 14.77
C GLU A 204 0.51 2.64 13.35
N ALA A 205 0.72 3.51 12.36
CA ALA A 205 0.99 3.09 11.00
C ALA A 205 2.25 2.21 10.95
N ARG A 206 2.17 1.14 10.17
CA ARG A 206 3.30 0.24 9.90
C ARG A 206 3.79 0.39 8.47
N PRO A 207 5.06 0.10 8.20
CA PRO A 207 5.52 0.02 6.83
C PRO A 207 4.67 -0.98 6.04
N SER A 208 4.17 -0.54 4.89
CA SER A 208 3.46 -1.38 3.94
C SER A 208 4.46 -2.12 3.05
N THR A 209 4.26 -3.42 2.86
CA THR A 209 5.07 -4.29 1.99
C THR A 209 4.54 -4.36 0.56
N HIS A 210 3.43 -3.69 0.29
CA HIS A 210 2.72 -3.69 -0.98
C HIS A 210 2.48 -2.26 -1.52
N LEU A 211 3.37 -1.34 -1.14
CA LEU A 211 3.40 0.02 -1.65
C LEU A 211 4.37 0.11 -2.83
N PHE A 212 3.94 0.76 -3.90
CA PHE A 212 4.72 0.97 -5.12
C PHE A 212 4.88 2.46 -5.38
N GLU A 213 6.06 2.87 -5.80
CA GLU A 213 6.45 4.27 -5.98
C GLU A 213 7.16 4.48 -7.31
N ALA A 214 6.90 5.63 -7.93
CA ALA A 214 7.68 6.15 -9.05
C ALA A 214 7.66 7.68 -9.03
N ASP A 215 8.71 8.29 -9.56
CA ASP A 215 8.74 9.73 -9.76
C ASP A 215 7.73 10.12 -10.86
N LEU A 216 7.07 11.25 -10.70
CA LEU A 216 6.27 11.84 -11.77
C LEU A 216 7.19 12.33 -12.92
N ASP A 217 6.59 12.46 -14.09
CA ASP A 217 7.28 13.07 -15.23
C ASP A 217 7.45 14.57 -14.96
N ASP A 218 8.67 15.03 -14.80
CA ASP A 218 9.02 16.42 -14.55
C ASP A 218 8.74 17.34 -15.76
N THR A 219 8.43 16.75 -16.92
CA THR A 219 8.03 17.49 -18.12
C THR A 219 6.54 17.84 -18.18
N LEU A 220 5.75 17.38 -17.19
CA LEU A 220 4.32 17.68 -17.13
C LEU A 220 4.10 19.17 -16.83
N GLY A 221 3.47 19.88 -17.78
CA GLY A 221 3.07 21.28 -17.61
C GLY A 221 1.77 21.43 -16.81
N ALA A 222 1.34 22.68 -16.64
CA ALA A 222 0.03 22.98 -16.04
C ALA A 222 -1.10 22.36 -16.89
N GLY A 223 -2.04 21.70 -16.22
CA GLY A 223 -3.14 21.00 -16.89
C GLY A 223 -3.81 19.96 -15.99
N THR A 224 -4.86 19.32 -16.50
CA THR A 224 -5.55 18.24 -15.83
C THR A 224 -5.31 16.93 -16.59
N TYR A 225 -4.84 15.93 -15.90
CA TYR A 225 -4.42 14.65 -16.47
C TYR A 225 -5.16 13.49 -15.83
N THR A 226 -5.55 12.51 -16.64
CA THR A 226 -5.93 11.19 -16.11
C THR A 226 -4.68 10.37 -15.88
N VAL A 227 -4.49 9.91 -14.66
CA VAL A 227 -3.45 8.93 -14.33
C VAL A 227 -4.06 7.56 -14.29
N THR A 228 -3.53 6.63 -15.07
CA THR A 228 -3.96 5.24 -15.13
C THR A 228 -2.88 4.34 -14.55
N VAL A 229 -3.27 3.49 -13.61
CA VAL A 229 -2.40 2.47 -13.03
C VAL A 229 -2.86 1.09 -13.52
N ARG A 230 -1.88 0.27 -13.90
CA ARG A 230 -2.07 -1.15 -14.19
C ARG A 230 -1.22 -1.95 -13.23
N ALA A 231 -1.86 -2.84 -12.47
CA ALA A 231 -1.19 -3.74 -11.55
C ALA A 231 -1.44 -5.21 -11.92
N VAL A 232 -0.43 -6.05 -11.77
CA VAL A 232 -0.55 -7.51 -11.78
C VAL A 232 -0.27 -7.97 -10.35
N ASP A 233 -1.23 -8.65 -9.72
CA ASP A 233 -1.11 -9.10 -8.34
C ASP A 233 -0.25 -10.37 -8.18
N GLU A 234 -0.10 -10.84 -6.94
CA GLU A 234 0.67 -12.04 -6.58
C GLU A 234 0.18 -13.32 -7.28
N PHE A 235 -1.06 -13.33 -7.73
CA PHE A 235 -1.72 -14.47 -8.38
C PHE A 235 -1.90 -14.28 -9.89
N GLY A 236 -1.29 -13.23 -10.47
CA GLY A 236 -1.29 -12.95 -11.91
C GLY A 236 -2.53 -12.23 -12.44
N ARG A 237 -3.46 -11.79 -11.58
CA ARG A 237 -4.63 -11.03 -12.03
C ARG A 237 -4.26 -9.58 -12.31
N VAL A 238 -4.93 -9.03 -13.32
CA VAL A 238 -4.72 -7.64 -13.73
C VAL A 238 -5.79 -6.75 -13.12
N HIS A 239 -5.35 -5.68 -12.48
CA HIS A 239 -6.20 -4.64 -11.91
C HIS A 239 -5.88 -3.30 -12.56
N HIS A 240 -6.89 -2.45 -12.70
CA HIS A 240 -6.73 -1.08 -13.18
C HIS A 240 -7.28 -0.10 -12.15
N GLY A 241 -6.58 1.01 -11.98
CA GLY A 241 -7.02 2.14 -11.17
C GLY A 241 -6.83 3.45 -11.94
N HIS A 242 -7.65 4.43 -11.62
CA HIS A 242 -7.58 5.76 -12.24
C HIS A 242 -7.68 6.83 -11.17
N THR A 243 -6.98 7.92 -11.38
CA THR A 243 -7.13 9.15 -10.59
C THR A 243 -6.89 10.36 -11.48
N VAL A 244 -7.23 11.53 -10.98
CA VAL A 244 -6.98 12.80 -11.65
C VAL A 244 -5.77 13.47 -11.01
N LEU A 245 -4.88 14.00 -11.83
CA LEU A 245 -3.78 14.87 -11.45
C LEU A 245 -4.03 16.24 -12.03
N GLU A 246 -4.15 17.26 -11.18
CA GLU A 246 -4.25 18.65 -11.57
C GLU A 246 -2.94 19.36 -11.23
N ILE A 247 -2.28 19.90 -12.27
CA ILE A 247 -1.07 20.71 -12.13
C ILE A 247 -1.47 22.15 -12.43
N PHE A 248 -1.33 23.04 -11.46
CA PHE A 248 -1.57 24.46 -11.66
C PHE A 248 -0.26 25.23 -11.82
N GLY A 249 -0.31 26.40 -12.49
CA GLY A 249 0.89 27.22 -12.72
C GLY A 249 1.56 27.58 -11.39
N GLY A 250 2.89 27.42 -11.33
CA GLY A 250 3.68 27.86 -10.19
C GLY A 250 3.42 29.36 -9.94
N MET A 251 3.42 29.78 -8.72
CA MET A 251 3.31 31.19 -8.35
C MET A 251 4.60 31.92 -8.84
N ALA A 252 4.59 32.41 -10.06
CA ALA A 252 5.53 33.45 -10.45
C ALA A 252 5.37 34.56 -9.42
N GLY A 253 6.42 34.84 -8.64
CA GLY A 253 6.47 35.69 -7.48
C GLY A 253 5.43 36.81 -7.48
N SER A 254 4.32 36.62 -6.83
CA SER A 254 3.43 37.71 -6.45
C SER A 254 3.97 38.32 -5.18
N GLU A 255 4.49 39.51 -5.34
CA GLU A 255 4.92 40.41 -4.28
C GLU A 255 3.96 40.36 -3.08
N ALA A 256 4.57 40.26 -1.91
CA ALA A 256 3.95 40.57 -0.64
C ALA A 256 3.19 41.91 -0.74
N GLY A 257 1.89 41.90 -0.48
CA GLY A 257 1.18 43.15 -0.34
C GLY A 257 -0.30 43.09 -0.66
N MET A 258 -1.09 42.33 0.13
CA MET A 258 -2.48 42.73 0.41
C MET A 258 -2.78 42.43 1.87
N ALA A 259 -2.54 43.48 2.67
CA ALA A 259 -3.18 43.62 3.97
C ALA A 259 -4.70 43.73 3.74
N TYR A 260 -5.46 42.85 4.33
CA TYR A 260 -6.90 43.02 4.46
C TYR A 260 -7.19 44.10 5.53
N PRO A 261 -8.16 44.96 5.27
CA PRO A 261 -8.57 45.96 6.24
C PRO A 261 -9.25 45.39 7.47
#